data_1192aeea7297b507e55c5c93b0f98c02
#
_entry.id   1192aeea7297b507e55c5c93b0f98c02
#
_cell.length_a   1.000
_cell.length_b   1.000
_cell.length_c   1.000
_cell.angle_alpha   90.00
_cell.angle_beta   90.00
_cell.angle_gamma   90.00
#
_symmetry.space_group_name_H-M   'P 1'
#
loop_
_entity.id
_entity.type
_entity.pdbx_description
1 polymer ?
#
loop_
_entity_poly.entity_id
_entity_poly.type
_entity_poly.pdbx_seq_one_letter_code
_entity_poly.pdbx_strand_id
1 'polypeptide(L)'
;EYVIRVQRGPLPEKSWHIYKRYNDFVTLHNAFQTSGLPLPLPPKKLLGNMDREFIAERRVALQNYLNIVLMNPILASSLSVKRFLDPDNYSTPFHELALQHVSMALRSEANYEVVKPIPEIGWRLRKHYFLVKNRVNPQDELLLAWVEHGPDKYMDEKELQASFKTIGSLRHPYIQSIEFLSCNEVGGFVTRGLNNAGSLRDLICSAKPKLQFMKKYTNPKQCKPLPVSDVALFGHQILEALMFLHEKGLPFGHLHSGNIVIENHKVKLLDIENGVLGLPSYYRPYFVQHRKIQTLEAVDVYCFGHVLFEMIFGHPLHESVCDNLSPNCPSLLRSVLESIISSEACKKGLPTIGALLSHPFFNNSSYDLSHSERPHFKYSTHTKEALRLAWQKTESRLKEEQKMKQEQLHKQQQQQVLANGKSPERSESPNSTSTATSAGTVTPPTVPLEFPAAPPLPPPVSTSDVGAHVERAALLGSICNFNKAKLRPAVTPVSTHNGDDGRLS
;
A
#
# COMPACT_ATOMS: atom_id res chain seq x y z
N GLU A 1 17.01 5.60 26.30
CA GLU A 1 16.63 4.78 25.14
C GLU A 1 15.30 4.08 25.39
N TYR A 2 14.53 3.88 24.32
CA TYR A 2 13.27 3.14 24.34
C TYR A 2 13.50 1.78 23.68
N VAL A 3 13.05 0.71 24.32
CA VAL A 3 13.07 -0.65 23.76
C VAL A 3 11.75 -0.87 23.04
N ILE A 4 11.82 -1.17 21.76
CA ILE A 4 10.65 -1.43 20.91
C ILE A 4 10.71 -2.88 20.47
N ARG A 5 9.69 -3.67 20.84
CA ARG A 5 9.49 -5.00 20.29
C ARG A 5 8.76 -4.87 18.97
N VAL A 6 9.39 -5.32 17.90
CA VAL A 6 8.82 -5.38 16.54
C VAL A 6 8.41 -6.82 16.25
N GLN A 7 7.23 -7.02 15.67
CA GLN A 7 6.76 -8.34 15.25
C GLN A 7 6.26 -8.27 13.82
N ARG A 8 6.68 -9.22 12.99
CA ARG A 8 6.26 -9.32 11.59
C ARG A 8 5.27 -10.48 11.43
N GLY A 9 4.01 -10.12 11.18
CA GLY A 9 2.92 -11.08 11.02
C GLY A 9 2.49 -11.72 12.35
N PRO A 10 1.68 -12.80 12.28
CA PRO A 10 1.03 -13.38 13.45
C PRO A 10 1.96 -14.25 14.32
N LEU A 11 3.10 -14.66 13.81
CA LEU A 11 3.99 -15.60 14.49
C LEU A 11 4.90 -14.87 15.50
N PRO A 12 4.82 -15.20 16.80
CA PRO A 12 5.63 -14.55 17.85
C PRO A 12 7.14 -14.71 17.68
N GLU A 13 7.59 -15.81 17.08
CA GLU A 13 9.00 -16.09 16.79
C GLU A 13 9.58 -15.15 15.74
N LYS A 14 8.73 -14.52 14.93
CA LYS A 14 9.13 -13.46 13.97
C LYS A 14 9.11 -12.09 14.64
N SER A 15 9.71 -12.00 15.83
CA SER A 15 9.83 -10.74 16.57
C SER A 15 11.27 -10.50 17.00
N TRP A 16 11.64 -9.22 17.10
CA TRP A 16 12.94 -8.75 17.56
C TRP A 16 12.80 -7.45 18.36
N HIS A 17 13.86 -7.03 19.00
CA HIS A 17 13.91 -5.79 19.75
C HIS A 17 14.87 -4.81 19.09
N ILE A 18 14.46 -3.53 19.08
CA ILE A 18 15.29 -2.41 18.64
C ILE A 18 15.37 -1.36 19.75
N TYR A 19 16.47 -0.64 19.76
CA TYR A 19 16.75 0.40 20.75
C TYR A 19 16.77 1.74 20.04
N LYS A 20 15.91 2.68 20.45
CA LYS A 20 15.76 3.98 19.81
C LYS A 20 15.76 5.10 20.83
N ARG A 21 16.46 6.18 20.50
CA ARG A 21 16.41 7.44 21.26
C ARG A 21 15.29 8.33 20.73
N TYR A 22 14.89 9.30 21.52
CA TYR A 22 13.87 10.27 21.07
C TYR A 22 14.28 10.96 19.74
N ASN A 23 15.57 11.27 19.56
CA ASN A 23 16.05 11.89 18.31
C ASN A 23 15.87 10.99 17.08
N ASP A 24 15.85 9.66 17.23
CA ASP A 24 15.58 8.75 16.11
C ASP A 24 14.12 8.88 15.64
N PHE A 25 13.19 9.10 16.59
CA PHE A 25 11.79 9.41 16.23
C PHE A 25 11.65 10.78 15.57
N VAL A 26 12.42 11.78 15.99
CA VAL A 26 12.45 13.09 15.32
C VAL A 26 12.96 12.96 13.89
N THR A 27 14.01 12.19 13.67
CA THR A 27 14.56 11.91 12.33
C THR A 27 13.51 11.21 11.45
N LEU A 28 12.80 10.20 12.00
CA LEU A 28 11.72 9.52 11.31
C LEU A 28 10.57 10.50 10.97
N HIS A 29 10.18 11.33 11.92
CA HIS A 29 9.11 12.33 11.75
C HIS A 29 9.46 13.35 10.66
N ASN A 30 10.69 13.85 10.64
CA ASN A 30 11.17 14.79 9.63
C ASN A 30 11.12 14.19 8.22
N ALA A 31 11.37 12.89 8.07
CA ALA A 31 11.23 12.20 6.79
C ALA A 31 9.77 12.20 6.26
N PHE A 32 8.79 12.42 7.14
CA PHE A 32 7.37 12.45 6.78
C PHE A 32 6.78 13.86 6.64
N GLN A 33 7.51 14.91 6.91
CA GLN A 33 7.01 16.29 6.75
C GLN A 33 6.50 16.56 5.34
N THR A 34 7.09 15.93 4.33
CA THR A 34 6.64 16.02 2.94
C THR A 34 5.31 15.31 2.68
N SER A 35 4.80 14.50 3.61
CA SER A 35 3.51 13.80 3.44
C SER A 35 2.30 14.66 3.72
N GLY A 36 2.48 15.81 4.38
CA GLY A 36 1.38 16.69 4.78
C GLY A 36 0.44 16.11 5.85
N LEU A 37 0.73 14.90 6.37
CA LEU A 37 -0.10 14.24 7.37
C LEU A 37 0.19 14.80 8.77
N PRO A 38 -0.85 15.11 9.59
CA PRO A 38 -0.70 15.53 10.96
C PRO A 38 -0.31 14.33 11.85
N LEU A 39 0.99 14.16 12.11
CA LEU A 39 1.50 13.08 12.94
C LEU A 39 1.83 13.59 14.35
N PRO A 40 1.25 13.03 15.43
CA PRO A 40 1.35 13.52 16.79
C PRO A 40 2.65 13.06 17.48
N LEU A 41 3.81 13.58 17.06
CA LEU A 41 5.06 13.32 17.77
C LEU A 41 5.06 14.16 19.07
N PRO A 42 5.30 13.55 20.26
CA PRO A 42 5.38 14.30 21.52
C PRO A 42 6.53 15.33 21.46
N PRO A 43 6.36 16.52 22.05
CA PRO A 43 7.34 17.60 21.94
C PRO A 43 8.66 17.27 22.68
N LYS A 44 9.74 17.92 22.24
CA LYS A 44 11.04 17.83 22.92
C LYS A 44 10.99 18.66 24.21
N LYS A 45 11.27 18.03 25.37
CA LYS A 45 11.43 18.71 26.65
C LYS A 45 12.91 19.04 26.87
N LEU A 46 13.20 20.25 27.30
CA LEU A 46 14.59 20.71 27.53
C LEU A 46 15.09 20.35 28.91
N LEU A 47 14.22 20.38 29.95
CA LEU A 47 14.53 20.09 31.35
C LEU A 47 13.62 18.97 31.86
N GLY A 48 14.08 18.20 32.89
CA GLY A 48 13.28 17.14 33.50
C GLY A 48 13.07 15.91 32.61
N ASN A 49 13.95 15.66 31.65
CA ASN A 49 13.85 14.51 30.74
C ASN A 49 14.04 13.13 31.40
N MET A 50 14.52 13.12 32.66
CA MET A 50 14.78 11.90 33.43
C MET A 50 13.68 11.59 34.44
N ASP A 51 12.64 12.44 34.56
CA ASP A 51 11.50 12.22 35.44
C ASP A 51 10.79 10.92 35.01
N ARG A 52 10.53 10.03 35.96
CA ARG A 52 9.93 8.71 35.68
C ARG A 52 8.53 8.82 35.08
N GLU A 53 7.74 9.76 35.57
CA GLU A 53 6.38 10.03 35.10
C GLU A 53 6.42 10.54 33.66
N PHE A 54 7.25 11.54 33.38
CA PHE A 54 7.45 12.07 32.04
C PHE A 54 7.95 11.01 31.04
N ILE A 55 8.86 10.12 31.45
CA ILE A 55 9.33 9.01 30.61
C ILE A 55 8.18 8.05 30.29
N ALA A 56 7.32 7.75 31.28
CA ALA A 56 6.17 6.87 31.10
C ALA A 56 5.14 7.48 30.13
N GLU A 57 4.78 8.74 30.30
CA GLU A 57 3.87 9.47 29.40
C GLU A 57 4.41 9.52 27.97
N ARG A 58 5.69 9.89 27.83
CA ARG A 58 6.34 9.96 26.51
C ARG A 58 6.39 8.59 25.84
N ARG A 59 6.61 7.51 26.58
CA ARG A 59 6.57 6.15 26.06
C ARG A 59 5.20 5.82 25.45
N VAL A 60 4.12 6.18 26.14
CA VAL A 60 2.75 5.98 25.65
C VAL A 60 2.51 6.82 24.38
N ALA A 61 2.93 8.08 24.39
CA ALA A 61 2.78 8.97 23.24
C ALA A 61 3.58 8.49 22.01
N LEU A 62 4.81 7.99 22.21
CA LEU A 62 5.63 7.41 21.13
C LEU A 62 5.04 6.10 20.60
N GLN A 63 4.44 5.26 21.46
CA GLN A 63 3.71 4.08 21.01
C GLN A 63 2.50 4.48 20.13
N ASN A 64 1.73 5.48 20.55
CA ASN A 64 0.60 5.99 19.77
C ASN A 64 1.07 6.57 18.43
N TYR A 65 2.16 7.34 18.43
CA TYR A 65 2.79 7.84 17.19
C TYR A 65 3.12 6.70 16.21
N LEU A 66 3.78 5.64 16.68
CA LEU A 66 4.09 4.48 15.84
C LEU A 66 2.84 3.77 15.34
N ASN A 67 1.81 3.64 16.18
CA ASN A 67 0.54 3.04 15.77
C ASN A 67 -0.10 3.81 14.61
N ILE A 68 -0.13 5.14 14.68
CA ILE A 68 -0.67 6.01 13.61
C ILE A 68 0.16 5.88 12.33
N VAL A 69 1.50 5.91 12.44
CA VAL A 69 2.40 5.73 11.30
C VAL A 69 2.17 4.37 10.63
N LEU A 70 2.04 3.30 11.41
CA LEU A 70 1.84 1.94 10.90
C LEU A 70 0.42 1.69 10.37
N MET A 71 -0.55 2.49 10.79
CA MET A 71 -1.90 2.45 10.23
C MET A 71 -1.99 3.07 8.84
N ASN A 72 -1.14 4.03 8.50
CA ASN A 72 -1.13 4.61 7.18
C ASN A 72 -0.37 3.69 6.20
N PRO A 73 -1.03 3.16 5.14
CA PRO A 73 -0.42 2.18 4.23
C PRO A 73 0.84 2.68 3.53
N ILE A 74 0.88 3.97 3.19
CA ILE A 74 2.03 4.59 2.50
C ILE A 74 3.21 4.75 3.46
N LEU A 75 2.97 5.31 4.66
CA LEU A 75 4.01 5.51 5.66
C LEU A 75 4.59 4.17 6.13
N ALA A 76 3.72 3.20 6.46
CA ALA A 76 4.11 1.85 6.87
C ALA A 76 4.98 1.13 5.82
N SER A 77 4.77 1.44 4.54
CA SER A 77 5.53 0.87 3.42
C SER A 77 6.77 1.67 3.04
N SER A 78 6.98 2.85 3.65
CA SER A 78 8.13 3.69 3.33
C SER A 78 9.46 3.09 3.80
N LEU A 79 10.54 3.38 3.07
CA LEU A 79 11.88 2.93 3.44
C LEU A 79 12.32 3.48 4.81
N SER A 80 11.90 4.70 5.15
CA SER A 80 12.21 5.33 6.45
C SER A 80 11.64 4.52 7.62
N VAL A 81 10.37 4.08 7.56
CA VAL A 81 9.78 3.20 8.58
C VAL A 81 10.45 1.84 8.60
N LYS A 82 10.68 1.25 7.42
CA LYS A 82 11.30 -0.08 7.33
C LYS A 82 12.69 -0.07 7.94
N ARG A 83 13.54 0.91 7.63
CA ARG A 83 14.86 1.07 8.23
C ARG A 83 14.82 1.39 9.72
N PHE A 84 13.82 2.15 10.17
CA PHE A 84 13.65 2.44 11.59
C PHE A 84 13.34 1.17 12.40
N LEU A 85 12.47 0.30 11.87
CA LEU A 85 11.99 -0.91 12.55
C LEU A 85 12.85 -2.15 12.30
N ASP A 86 13.57 -2.23 11.17
CA ASP A 86 14.27 -3.43 10.70
C ASP A 86 15.45 -3.02 9.80
N PRO A 87 16.49 -2.37 10.37
CA PRO A 87 17.61 -1.83 9.59
C PRO A 87 18.36 -2.91 8.80
N ASP A 88 18.51 -4.10 9.36
CA ASP A 88 19.32 -5.18 8.76
C ASP A 88 18.73 -5.67 7.42
N ASN A 89 17.41 -5.79 7.36
CA ASN A 89 16.72 -6.26 6.16
C ASN A 89 16.44 -5.15 5.12
N TYR A 90 16.67 -3.87 5.47
CA TYR A 90 16.35 -2.73 4.60
C TYR A 90 17.54 -1.79 4.33
N SER A 91 18.77 -2.29 4.48
CA SER A 91 20.00 -1.58 4.09
C SER A 91 20.32 -1.68 2.58
N THR A 92 19.75 -2.65 1.89
CA THR A 92 20.06 -3.02 0.51
C THR A 92 19.55 -1.98 -0.51
N PRO A 93 20.25 -1.77 -1.64
CA PRO A 93 19.79 -0.89 -2.72
C PRO A 93 18.76 -1.59 -3.62
N PHE A 94 17.49 -1.57 -3.24
CA PHE A 94 16.42 -2.29 -3.92
C PHE A 94 16.29 -1.98 -5.41
N HIS A 95 16.53 -0.73 -5.82
CA HIS A 95 16.45 -0.33 -7.24
C HIS A 95 17.51 -0.99 -8.10
N GLU A 96 18.73 -1.12 -7.57
CA GLU A 96 19.85 -1.75 -8.28
C GLU A 96 19.61 -3.25 -8.46
N LEU A 97 19.13 -3.91 -7.40
CA LEU A 97 18.74 -5.32 -7.46
C LEU A 97 17.60 -5.55 -8.46
N ALA A 98 16.57 -4.69 -8.44
CA ALA A 98 15.47 -4.75 -9.39
C ALA A 98 15.96 -4.65 -10.84
N LEU A 99 16.86 -3.71 -11.11
CA LEU A 99 17.43 -3.53 -12.45
C LEU A 99 18.23 -4.76 -12.89
N GLN A 100 18.99 -5.38 -11.98
CA GLN A 100 19.72 -6.63 -12.28
C GLN A 100 18.76 -7.76 -12.66
N HIS A 101 17.68 -7.99 -11.87
CA HIS A 101 16.68 -9.02 -12.16
C HIS A 101 15.99 -8.77 -13.49
N VAL A 102 15.56 -7.54 -13.77
CA VAL A 102 14.92 -7.17 -15.03
C VAL A 102 15.87 -7.35 -16.20
N SER A 103 17.13 -6.92 -16.08
CA SER A 103 18.13 -7.08 -17.13
C SER A 103 18.44 -8.55 -17.43
N MET A 104 18.45 -9.41 -16.41
CA MET A 104 18.64 -10.86 -16.60
C MET A 104 17.42 -11.50 -17.30
N ALA A 105 16.21 -11.19 -16.83
CA ALA A 105 14.99 -11.74 -17.42
C ALA A 105 14.80 -11.34 -18.89
N LEU A 106 15.07 -10.08 -19.24
CA LEU A 106 14.91 -9.58 -20.60
C LEU A 106 16.06 -9.99 -21.56
N ARG A 107 17.12 -10.62 -21.07
CA ARG A 107 18.16 -11.22 -21.96
C ARG A 107 17.60 -12.38 -22.79
N SER A 108 16.69 -13.15 -22.23
CA SER A 108 16.01 -14.25 -22.92
C SER A 108 14.85 -13.77 -23.82
N GLU A 109 14.37 -12.53 -23.58
CA GLU A 109 13.21 -11.95 -24.27
C GLU A 109 13.69 -10.91 -25.31
N ALA A 110 14.06 -11.40 -26.52
CA ALA A 110 14.64 -10.56 -27.57
C ALA A 110 13.75 -9.38 -28.02
N ASN A 111 12.43 -9.47 -27.77
CA ASN A 111 11.45 -8.48 -28.20
C ASN A 111 11.35 -7.24 -27.30
N TYR A 112 11.93 -7.27 -26.10
CA TYR A 112 11.78 -6.18 -25.13
C TYR A 112 13.12 -5.52 -24.81
N GLU A 113 13.10 -4.20 -24.65
CA GLU A 113 14.25 -3.40 -24.28
C GLU A 113 13.88 -2.41 -23.17
N VAL A 114 14.68 -2.43 -22.08
CA VAL A 114 14.53 -1.45 -20.98
C VAL A 114 15.03 -0.09 -21.44
N VAL A 115 14.16 0.92 -21.39
CA VAL A 115 14.50 2.31 -21.74
C VAL A 115 15.04 3.04 -20.52
N LYS A 116 14.27 3.02 -19.40
CA LYS A 116 14.64 3.69 -18.14
C LYS A 116 13.80 3.20 -16.98
N PRO A 117 14.29 3.33 -15.74
CA PRO A 117 13.45 3.16 -14.55
C PRO A 117 12.44 4.31 -14.41
N ILE A 118 11.28 4.03 -13.81
CA ILE A 118 10.23 5.00 -13.48
C ILE A 118 9.98 4.95 -11.95
N PRO A 119 10.82 5.60 -11.14
CA PRO A 119 10.73 5.54 -9.68
C PRO A 119 9.54 6.32 -9.11
N GLU A 120 8.87 7.12 -9.92
CA GLU A 120 7.74 7.95 -9.54
C GLU A 120 6.43 7.15 -9.41
N ILE A 121 6.37 5.95 -9.96
CA ILE A 121 5.19 5.09 -9.93
C ILE A 121 5.27 4.12 -8.75
N GLY A 122 4.13 3.91 -8.10
CA GLY A 122 3.95 2.91 -7.08
C GLY A 122 4.38 3.35 -5.69
N TRP A 123 3.97 2.58 -4.70
CA TRP A 123 4.18 2.82 -3.27
C TRP A 123 4.89 1.65 -2.58
N ARG A 124 4.98 0.51 -3.26
CA ARG A 124 5.60 -0.70 -2.70
C ARG A 124 7.11 -0.63 -2.81
N LEU A 125 7.81 -0.80 -1.69
CA LEU A 125 9.26 -0.73 -1.63
C LEU A 125 9.96 -1.77 -2.51
N ARG A 126 9.33 -2.94 -2.69
CA ARG A 126 9.89 -4.07 -3.46
C ARG A 126 9.16 -4.32 -4.78
N LYS A 127 8.48 -3.30 -5.31
CA LYS A 127 7.90 -3.30 -6.65
C LYS A 127 8.46 -2.10 -7.42
N HIS A 128 9.12 -2.37 -8.53
CA HIS A 128 9.84 -1.38 -9.32
C HIS A 128 9.30 -1.35 -10.74
N TYR A 129 9.30 -0.17 -11.32
CA TYR A 129 8.70 0.06 -12.63
C TYR A 129 9.74 0.57 -13.61
N PHE A 130 9.65 0.09 -14.86
CA PHE A 130 10.55 0.42 -15.95
C PHE A 130 9.76 0.73 -17.21
N LEU A 131 10.17 1.76 -17.93
CA LEU A 131 9.71 1.97 -19.30
C LEU A 131 10.43 0.96 -20.20
N VAL A 132 9.64 0.23 -20.98
CA VAL A 132 10.13 -0.81 -21.88
C VAL A 132 9.56 -0.54 -23.27
N LYS A 133 10.33 -0.78 -24.31
CA LYS A 133 9.89 -0.76 -25.70
C LYS A 133 9.80 -2.17 -26.24
N ASN A 134 8.77 -2.42 -27.03
CA ASN A 134 8.69 -3.61 -27.85
C ASN A 134 9.42 -3.35 -29.18
N ARG A 135 10.41 -4.19 -29.53
CA ARG A 135 11.18 -4.05 -30.78
C ARG A 135 10.36 -4.34 -32.04
N VAL A 136 9.29 -5.13 -31.90
CA VAL A 136 8.36 -5.41 -32.99
C VAL A 136 7.48 -4.19 -33.28
N ASN A 137 7.00 -3.52 -32.21
CA ASN A 137 6.18 -2.31 -32.29
C ASN A 137 6.86 -1.18 -31.47
N PRO A 138 7.86 -0.48 -32.01
CA PRO A 138 8.64 0.51 -31.26
C PRO A 138 7.86 1.75 -30.78
N GLN A 139 6.66 1.96 -31.33
CA GLN A 139 5.79 3.07 -30.94
C GLN A 139 5.03 2.79 -29.64
N ASP A 140 4.92 1.54 -29.22
CA ASP A 140 4.21 1.16 -28.01
C ASP A 140 5.11 1.38 -26.79
N GLU A 141 4.72 2.32 -25.95
CA GLU A 141 5.33 2.51 -24.63
C GLU A 141 4.70 1.54 -23.64
N LEU A 142 5.52 0.67 -23.09
CA LEU A 142 5.12 -0.37 -22.15
C LEU A 142 5.69 -0.09 -20.77
N LEU A 143 4.89 -0.38 -19.76
CA LEU A 143 5.28 -0.35 -18.36
C LEU A 143 5.57 -1.78 -17.88
N LEU A 144 6.83 -2.09 -17.60
CA LEU A 144 7.23 -3.31 -16.93
C LEU A 144 7.27 -3.08 -15.42
N ALA A 145 6.53 -3.89 -14.67
CA ALA A 145 6.63 -3.99 -13.22
C ALA A 145 7.42 -5.24 -12.84
N TRP A 146 8.46 -5.10 -12.05
CA TRP A 146 9.12 -6.20 -11.35
C TRP A 146 8.82 -6.13 -9.87
N VAL A 147 8.50 -7.26 -9.26
CA VAL A 147 8.13 -7.32 -7.85
C VAL A 147 8.62 -8.61 -7.22
N GLU A 148 9.26 -8.49 -6.04
CA GLU A 148 9.62 -9.65 -5.22
C GLU A 148 8.38 -10.34 -4.66
N HIS A 149 8.47 -11.67 -4.47
CA HIS A 149 7.43 -12.44 -3.82
C HIS A 149 7.10 -11.91 -2.43
N GLY A 150 5.82 -11.83 -2.15
CA GLY A 150 5.33 -11.39 -0.85
C GLY A 150 5.23 -12.53 0.18
N PRO A 151 4.87 -12.18 1.42
CA PRO A 151 4.78 -13.14 2.53
C PRO A 151 3.60 -14.13 2.40
N ASP A 152 2.64 -13.86 1.52
CA ASP A 152 1.47 -14.71 1.25
C ASP A 152 1.63 -15.53 -0.05
N LYS A 153 2.85 -15.73 -0.54
CA LYS A 153 3.13 -16.65 -1.63
C LYS A 153 3.05 -18.09 -1.13
N TYR A 154 2.01 -18.81 -1.52
CA TYR A 154 1.76 -20.19 -1.09
C TYR A 154 1.84 -21.23 -2.21
N MET A 155 2.01 -20.78 -3.44
CA MET A 155 2.18 -21.65 -4.61
C MET A 155 3.64 -22.06 -4.78
N ASP A 156 3.88 -23.27 -5.23
CA ASP A 156 5.17 -23.67 -5.74
C ASP A 156 5.44 -23.01 -7.11
N GLU A 157 6.62 -23.25 -7.68
CA GLU A 157 7.02 -22.60 -8.92
C GLU A 157 6.17 -23.03 -10.12
N LYS A 158 5.82 -24.32 -10.22
CA LYS A 158 5.02 -24.86 -11.32
C LYS A 158 3.58 -24.35 -11.26
N GLU A 159 3.00 -24.35 -10.08
CA GLU A 159 1.66 -23.78 -9.80
C GLU A 159 1.61 -22.29 -10.13
N LEU A 160 2.65 -21.55 -9.74
CA LEU A 160 2.75 -20.11 -10.00
C LEU A 160 2.88 -19.82 -11.50
N GLN A 161 3.72 -20.55 -12.23
CA GLN A 161 3.86 -20.41 -13.69
C GLN A 161 2.56 -20.73 -14.41
N ALA A 162 1.85 -21.80 -14.01
CA ALA A 162 0.54 -22.15 -14.58
C ALA A 162 -0.51 -21.08 -14.29
N SER A 163 -0.53 -20.54 -13.08
CA SER A 163 -1.42 -19.45 -12.66
C SER A 163 -1.09 -18.16 -13.41
N PHE A 164 0.18 -17.83 -13.61
CA PHE A 164 0.63 -16.70 -14.41
C PHE A 164 0.18 -16.81 -15.87
N LYS A 165 0.41 -17.95 -16.52
CA LYS A 165 -0.09 -18.20 -17.88
C LYS A 165 -1.60 -17.98 -17.98
N THR A 166 -2.33 -18.44 -16.97
CA THR A 166 -3.78 -18.27 -16.87
C THR A 166 -4.16 -16.79 -16.75
N ILE A 167 -3.57 -16.05 -15.80
CA ILE A 167 -3.83 -14.62 -15.60
C ILE A 167 -3.43 -13.80 -16.83
N GLY A 168 -2.32 -14.13 -17.49
CA GLY A 168 -1.87 -13.47 -18.72
C GLY A 168 -2.85 -13.62 -19.90
N SER A 169 -3.65 -14.70 -19.91
CA SER A 169 -4.68 -14.92 -20.94
C SER A 169 -6.01 -14.22 -20.65
N LEU A 170 -6.18 -13.65 -19.45
CA LEU A 170 -7.41 -12.98 -19.05
C LEU A 170 -7.65 -11.74 -19.91
N ARG A 171 -8.86 -11.62 -20.44
CA ARG A 171 -9.33 -10.45 -21.18
C ARG A 171 -10.69 -10.04 -20.60
N HIS A 172 -10.82 -8.78 -20.22
CA HIS A 172 -12.06 -8.20 -19.69
C HIS A 172 -12.10 -6.70 -20.03
N PRO A 173 -13.26 -6.13 -20.38
CA PRO A 173 -13.35 -4.70 -20.73
C PRO A 173 -12.82 -3.76 -19.66
N TYR A 174 -12.95 -4.12 -18.38
CA TYR A 174 -12.58 -3.31 -17.22
C TYR A 174 -11.32 -3.81 -16.49
N ILE A 175 -10.53 -4.67 -17.11
CA ILE A 175 -9.24 -5.12 -16.59
C ILE A 175 -8.19 -4.85 -17.66
N GLN A 176 -7.06 -4.27 -17.26
CA GLN A 176 -5.96 -3.99 -18.18
C GLN A 176 -5.33 -5.30 -18.67
N SER A 177 -5.20 -5.44 -19.99
CA SER A 177 -4.53 -6.57 -20.59
C SER A 177 -3.05 -6.63 -20.17
N ILE A 178 -2.56 -7.85 -20.05
CA ILE A 178 -1.14 -8.10 -19.81
C ILE A 178 -0.52 -8.49 -21.16
N GLU A 179 0.58 -7.82 -21.52
CA GLU A 179 1.33 -8.06 -22.75
C GLU A 179 2.39 -9.14 -22.56
N PHE A 180 3.08 -9.10 -21.44
CA PHE A 180 4.09 -10.08 -21.07
C PHE A 180 4.04 -10.36 -19.58
N LEU A 181 4.18 -11.62 -19.21
CA LEU A 181 4.13 -12.08 -17.83
C LEU A 181 5.10 -13.25 -17.65
N SER A 182 6.01 -13.12 -16.67
CA SER A 182 6.97 -14.16 -16.32
C SER A 182 7.25 -14.14 -14.83
N CYS A 183 7.72 -15.24 -14.27
CA CYS A 183 8.16 -15.31 -12.89
C CYS A 183 9.40 -16.21 -12.74
N ASN A 184 10.15 -15.97 -11.67
CA ASN A 184 11.26 -16.81 -11.23
C ASN A 184 11.16 -17.05 -9.71
N GLU A 185 12.17 -17.66 -9.13
CA GLU A 185 12.23 -17.96 -7.68
C GLU A 185 12.11 -16.73 -6.78
N VAL A 186 12.52 -15.55 -7.27
CA VAL A 186 12.60 -14.31 -6.49
C VAL A 186 11.34 -13.46 -6.64
N GLY A 187 10.76 -13.39 -7.84
CA GLY A 187 9.64 -12.48 -8.10
C GLY A 187 9.00 -12.64 -9.47
N GLY A 188 8.09 -11.73 -9.77
CA GLY A 188 7.33 -11.68 -11.02
C GLY A 188 7.64 -10.44 -11.86
N PHE A 189 7.55 -10.60 -13.18
CA PHE A 189 7.68 -9.58 -14.21
C PHE A 189 6.36 -9.46 -14.95
N VAL A 190 5.83 -8.26 -15.03
CA VAL A 190 4.53 -8.01 -15.68
C VAL A 190 4.64 -6.76 -16.54
N THR A 191 4.31 -6.88 -17.82
CA THR A 191 4.35 -5.76 -18.77
C THR A 191 2.95 -5.46 -19.29
N ARG A 192 2.60 -4.16 -19.31
CA ARG A 192 1.32 -3.62 -19.77
C ARG A 192 1.54 -2.35 -20.59
N GLY A 193 0.54 -1.94 -21.34
CA GLY A 193 0.52 -0.60 -21.93
C GLY A 193 0.68 0.48 -20.87
N LEU A 194 1.50 1.50 -21.15
CA LEU A 194 1.68 2.64 -20.26
C LEU A 194 0.52 3.61 -20.40
N ASN A 195 -0.20 3.89 -19.32
CA ASN A 195 -1.19 4.96 -19.30
C ASN A 195 -0.52 6.27 -18.84
N ASN A 196 -0.35 7.19 -19.78
CA ASN A 196 0.30 8.47 -19.55
C ASN A 196 -0.56 9.44 -18.70
N ALA A 197 -1.87 9.22 -18.58
CA ALA A 197 -2.76 10.00 -17.72
C ALA A 197 -2.60 9.65 -16.23
N GLY A 198 -1.98 8.52 -15.92
CA GLY A 198 -1.80 8.02 -14.58
C GLY A 198 -3.00 7.26 -14.03
N SER A 199 -3.04 7.09 -12.71
CA SER A 199 -4.08 6.35 -12.00
C SER A 199 -5.31 7.21 -11.70
N LEU A 200 -6.40 6.57 -11.25
CA LEU A 200 -7.59 7.25 -10.73
C LEU A 200 -7.22 8.22 -9.58
N ARG A 201 -6.25 7.87 -8.74
CA ARG A 201 -5.74 8.78 -7.70
C ARG A 201 -5.05 10.00 -8.29
N ASP A 202 -4.26 9.83 -9.35
CA ASP A 202 -3.65 10.95 -10.07
C ASP A 202 -4.72 11.88 -10.66
N LEU A 203 -5.80 11.32 -11.21
CA LEU A 203 -6.94 12.06 -11.72
C LEU A 203 -7.62 12.88 -10.60
N ILE A 204 -7.99 12.23 -9.48
CA ILE A 204 -8.64 12.88 -8.33
C ILE A 204 -7.76 14.01 -7.78
N CYS A 205 -6.46 13.77 -7.60
CA CYS A 205 -5.54 14.73 -7.00
C CYS A 205 -4.95 15.70 -8.00
N SER A 206 -5.34 15.66 -9.28
CA SER A 206 -4.75 16.47 -10.36
C SER A 206 -3.21 16.40 -10.33
N ALA A 207 -2.68 15.23 -9.99
CA ALA A 207 -1.27 15.02 -9.76
C ALA A 207 -0.54 14.74 -11.07
N LYS A 208 0.67 15.31 -11.21
CA LYS A 208 1.53 14.99 -12.36
C LYS A 208 2.15 13.60 -12.14
N PRO A 209 2.04 12.66 -13.10
CA PRO A 209 2.58 11.30 -12.95
C PRO A 209 4.08 11.25 -12.61
N LYS A 210 4.85 12.25 -13.02
CA LYS A 210 6.31 12.34 -12.84
C LYS A 210 6.78 12.76 -11.44
N LEU A 211 5.88 13.05 -10.50
CA LEU A 211 6.26 13.37 -9.12
C LEU A 211 6.41 12.09 -8.30
N GLN A 212 7.35 12.08 -7.36
CA GLN A 212 7.51 10.97 -6.42
C GLN A 212 6.22 10.71 -5.63
N PHE A 213 5.91 9.45 -5.37
CA PHE A 213 4.64 9.01 -4.76
C PHE A 213 4.28 9.78 -3.48
N MET A 214 5.23 9.99 -2.56
CA MET A 214 5.00 10.73 -1.32
C MET A 214 4.65 12.20 -1.54
N LYS A 215 5.11 12.80 -2.64
CA LYS A 215 4.87 14.22 -2.99
C LYS A 215 3.61 14.42 -3.82
N LYS A 216 3.17 13.42 -4.59
CA LYS A 216 2.03 13.55 -5.51
C LYS A 216 0.74 13.98 -4.83
N TYR A 217 0.49 13.47 -3.63
CA TYR A 217 -0.82 13.52 -2.98
C TYR A 217 -0.83 14.37 -1.71
N THR A 218 0.20 15.19 -1.49
CA THR A 218 0.37 16.00 -0.28
C THR A 218 -0.37 17.34 -0.31
N ASN A 219 -0.84 17.78 -1.47
CA ASN A 219 -1.55 19.06 -1.59
C ASN A 219 -3.07 18.84 -1.69
N PRO A 220 -3.82 18.89 -0.57
CA PRO A 220 -5.26 18.67 -0.57
C PRO A 220 -6.04 19.71 -1.38
N LYS A 221 -5.48 20.91 -1.64
CA LYS A 221 -6.12 21.95 -2.43
C LYS A 221 -6.23 21.60 -3.92
N GLN A 222 -5.43 20.64 -4.40
CA GLN A 222 -5.45 20.19 -5.79
C GLN A 222 -6.42 19.02 -6.00
N CYS A 223 -6.80 18.33 -4.92
CA CYS A 223 -7.69 17.18 -5.00
C CYS A 223 -9.14 17.66 -5.22
N LYS A 224 -9.83 16.99 -6.14
CA LYS A 224 -11.20 17.33 -6.50
C LYS A 224 -12.08 16.09 -6.48
N PRO A 225 -13.28 16.16 -5.87
CA PRO A 225 -14.28 15.12 -6.01
C PRO A 225 -14.63 14.90 -7.47
N LEU A 226 -14.93 13.65 -7.82
CA LEU A 226 -15.49 13.34 -9.13
C LEU A 226 -16.99 13.68 -9.17
N PRO A 227 -17.55 13.97 -10.36
CA PRO A 227 -18.99 14.07 -10.55
C PRO A 227 -19.70 12.80 -10.10
N VAL A 228 -20.87 12.93 -9.49
CA VAL A 228 -21.66 11.79 -8.98
C VAL A 228 -21.96 10.76 -10.09
N SER A 229 -22.20 11.23 -11.31
CA SER A 229 -22.39 10.38 -12.51
C SER A 229 -21.17 9.51 -12.79
N ASP A 230 -19.96 10.08 -12.70
CA ASP A 230 -18.71 9.36 -12.94
C ASP A 230 -18.45 8.37 -11.81
N VAL A 231 -18.76 8.75 -10.56
CA VAL A 231 -18.67 7.84 -9.40
C VAL A 231 -19.58 6.63 -9.57
N ALA A 232 -20.81 6.84 -10.06
CA ALA A 232 -21.76 5.75 -10.34
C ALA A 232 -21.27 4.85 -11.48
N LEU A 233 -20.84 5.45 -12.60
CA LEU A 233 -20.31 4.73 -13.76
C LEU A 233 -19.05 3.92 -13.43
N PHE A 234 -18.05 4.56 -12.85
CA PHE A 234 -16.77 3.89 -12.52
C PHE A 234 -16.99 2.87 -11.41
N GLY A 235 -17.84 3.15 -10.42
CA GLY A 235 -18.21 2.21 -9.38
C GLY A 235 -18.87 0.95 -9.94
N HIS A 236 -19.84 1.08 -10.85
CA HIS A 236 -20.48 -0.04 -11.55
C HIS A 236 -19.42 -0.89 -12.33
N GLN A 237 -18.56 -0.24 -13.11
CA GLN A 237 -17.52 -0.93 -13.90
C GLN A 237 -16.52 -1.68 -13.02
N ILE A 238 -16.14 -1.12 -11.85
CA ILE A 238 -15.29 -1.79 -10.87
C ILE A 238 -16.00 -3.03 -10.31
N LEU A 239 -17.28 -2.90 -9.93
CA LEU A 239 -18.07 -4.01 -9.39
C LEU A 239 -18.24 -5.13 -10.43
N GLU A 240 -18.47 -4.82 -11.71
CA GLU A 240 -18.54 -5.79 -12.80
C GLU A 240 -17.20 -6.56 -12.96
N ALA A 241 -16.08 -5.85 -12.91
CA ALA A 241 -14.77 -6.49 -12.96
C ALA A 241 -14.52 -7.42 -11.77
N LEU A 242 -14.88 -6.98 -10.56
CA LEU A 242 -14.75 -7.79 -9.34
C LEU A 242 -15.69 -8.99 -9.37
N MET A 243 -16.94 -8.82 -9.82
CA MET A 243 -17.90 -9.92 -9.98
C MET A 243 -17.33 -11.00 -10.91
N PHE A 244 -16.83 -10.58 -12.07
CA PHE A 244 -16.18 -11.49 -13.01
C PHE A 244 -15.02 -12.26 -12.38
N LEU A 245 -14.13 -11.57 -11.66
CA LEU A 245 -13.00 -12.21 -10.99
C LEU A 245 -13.46 -13.21 -9.93
N HIS A 246 -14.46 -12.85 -9.11
CA HIS A 246 -15.02 -13.73 -8.08
C HIS A 246 -15.67 -14.97 -8.65
N GLU A 247 -16.46 -14.84 -9.72
CA GLU A 247 -17.06 -15.99 -10.45
C GLU A 247 -16.01 -16.96 -11.01
N LYS A 248 -14.83 -16.44 -11.35
CA LYS A 248 -13.69 -17.26 -11.79
C LYS A 248 -12.84 -17.81 -10.63
N GLY A 249 -13.16 -17.49 -9.38
CA GLY A 249 -12.37 -17.88 -8.21
C GLY A 249 -11.01 -17.18 -8.14
N LEU A 250 -10.95 -15.94 -8.63
CA LEU A 250 -9.79 -15.05 -8.65
C LEU A 250 -10.10 -13.77 -7.86
N PRO A 251 -10.41 -13.82 -6.55
CA PRO A 251 -10.63 -12.61 -5.79
C PRO A 251 -9.39 -11.70 -5.92
N PHE A 252 -9.64 -10.39 -6.08
CA PHE A 252 -8.58 -9.45 -6.37
C PHE A 252 -7.74 -9.10 -5.13
N GLY A 253 -8.39 -8.71 -4.02
CA GLY A 253 -7.75 -8.43 -2.73
C GLY A 253 -6.84 -7.19 -2.70
N HIS A 254 -6.71 -6.44 -3.80
CA HIS A 254 -5.72 -5.38 -3.95
C HIS A 254 -6.27 -4.04 -4.45
N LEU A 255 -7.59 -3.88 -4.48
CA LEU A 255 -8.22 -2.68 -5.01
C LEU A 255 -7.83 -1.42 -4.22
N HIS A 256 -7.36 -0.39 -4.92
CA HIS A 256 -7.17 0.98 -4.43
C HIS A 256 -7.09 1.93 -5.64
N SER A 257 -7.34 3.23 -5.43
CA SER A 257 -7.38 4.22 -6.52
C SER A 257 -6.06 4.34 -7.32
N GLY A 258 -4.94 3.93 -6.73
CA GLY A 258 -3.63 3.92 -7.40
C GLY A 258 -3.40 2.75 -8.36
N ASN A 259 -4.26 1.71 -8.37
CA ASN A 259 -4.18 0.61 -9.35
C ASN A 259 -5.44 0.51 -10.23
N ILE A 260 -6.10 1.63 -10.41
CA ILE A 260 -7.18 1.83 -11.36
C ILE A 260 -6.73 2.92 -12.33
N VAL A 261 -6.88 2.70 -13.63
CA VAL A 261 -6.70 3.74 -14.65
C VAL A 261 -8.01 3.95 -15.38
N ILE A 262 -8.19 5.16 -15.93
CA ILE A 262 -9.37 5.52 -16.71
C ILE A 262 -8.94 5.76 -18.16
N GLU A 263 -9.49 5.00 -19.07
CA GLU A 263 -9.25 5.12 -20.52
C GLU A 263 -10.58 5.27 -21.25
N ASN A 264 -10.79 6.39 -21.91
CA ASN A 264 -12.03 6.66 -22.67
C ASN A 264 -13.31 6.41 -21.84
N HIS A 265 -13.37 6.92 -20.61
CA HIS A 265 -14.44 6.72 -19.63
C HIS A 265 -14.66 5.25 -19.23
N LYS A 266 -13.70 4.37 -19.48
CA LYS A 266 -13.71 2.98 -19.01
C LYS A 266 -12.64 2.77 -17.93
N VAL A 267 -13.05 2.14 -16.83
CA VAL A 267 -12.14 1.67 -15.79
C VAL A 267 -11.26 0.55 -16.35
N LYS A 268 -10.00 0.51 -15.94
CA LYS A 268 -9.08 -0.60 -16.15
C LYS A 268 -8.41 -0.94 -14.83
N LEU A 269 -8.71 -2.11 -14.26
CA LEU A 269 -8.02 -2.62 -13.08
C LEU A 269 -6.62 -3.11 -13.45
N LEU A 270 -5.64 -2.73 -12.66
CA LEU A 270 -4.24 -3.17 -12.76
C LEU A 270 -3.93 -4.18 -11.65
N ASP A 271 -2.78 -4.83 -11.76
CA ASP A 271 -2.15 -5.58 -10.66
C ASP A 271 -2.94 -6.81 -10.17
N ILE A 272 -3.73 -7.44 -11.05
CA ILE A 272 -4.50 -8.65 -10.73
C ILE A 272 -3.61 -9.85 -10.36
N GLU A 273 -2.32 -9.82 -10.68
CA GLU A 273 -1.32 -10.82 -10.33
C GLU A 273 -0.80 -10.70 -8.89
N ASN A 274 -1.04 -9.57 -8.20
CA ASN A 274 -0.48 -9.32 -6.87
C ASN A 274 -0.84 -10.42 -5.85
N GLY A 275 -2.05 -10.96 -5.93
CA GLY A 275 -2.51 -12.01 -5.03
C GLY A 275 -1.67 -13.29 -5.15
N VAL A 276 -1.44 -13.78 -6.37
CA VAL A 276 -0.64 -15.00 -6.61
C VAL A 276 0.85 -14.80 -6.28
N LEU A 277 1.35 -13.56 -6.37
CA LEU A 277 2.68 -13.18 -5.92
C LEU A 277 2.77 -13.04 -4.38
N GLY A 278 1.66 -13.18 -3.67
CA GLY A 278 1.60 -13.13 -2.21
C GLY A 278 1.83 -11.75 -1.61
N LEU A 279 1.52 -10.69 -2.35
CA LEU A 279 1.71 -9.33 -1.85
C LEU A 279 0.60 -8.95 -0.86
N PRO A 280 0.90 -8.16 0.18
CA PRO A 280 -0.14 -7.65 1.08
C PRO A 280 -0.98 -6.56 0.39
N SER A 281 -2.28 -6.53 0.70
CA SER A 281 -3.20 -5.48 0.23
C SER A 281 -2.80 -4.09 0.74
N TYR A 282 -3.17 -3.04 -0.03
CA TYR A 282 -2.96 -1.63 0.35
C TYR A 282 -3.68 -1.30 1.67
N TYR A 283 -4.93 -1.73 1.83
CA TYR A 283 -5.74 -1.46 3.02
C TYR A 283 -5.61 -2.53 4.13
N ARG A 284 -4.62 -3.43 4.05
CA ARG A 284 -4.40 -4.46 5.08
C ARG A 284 -4.33 -3.89 6.51
N PRO A 285 -3.64 -2.76 6.79
CA PRO A 285 -3.61 -2.17 8.12
C PRO A 285 -4.99 -1.80 8.67
N TYR A 286 -5.97 -1.54 7.79
CA TYR A 286 -7.33 -1.17 8.16
C TYR A 286 -8.21 -2.40 8.38
N PHE A 287 -8.38 -3.28 7.36
CA PHE A 287 -9.30 -4.40 7.49
C PHE A 287 -8.83 -5.49 8.46
N VAL A 288 -7.55 -5.55 8.81
CA VAL A 288 -7.05 -6.48 9.84
C VAL A 288 -7.66 -6.22 11.22
N GLN A 289 -8.26 -5.06 11.45
CA GLN A 289 -8.97 -4.72 12.68
C GLN A 289 -10.39 -5.29 12.76
N HIS A 290 -10.95 -5.74 11.64
CA HIS A 290 -12.37 -6.10 11.50
C HIS A 290 -12.55 -7.61 11.33
N ARG A 291 -13.02 -8.30 12.40
CA ARG A 291 -13.16 -9.76 12.43
C ARG A 291 -14.11 -10.35 11.39
N LYS A 292 -15.02 -9.56 10.82
CA LYS A 292 -15.99 -10.05 9.84
C LYS A 292 -15.48 -9.96 8.40
N ILE A 293 -14.34 -9.30 8.17
CA ILE A 293 -13.70 -9.19 6.84
C ILE A 293 -12.62 -10.27 6.76
N GLN A 294 -13.02 -11.53 6.51
CA GLN A 294 -12.16 -12.72 6.60
C GLN A 294 -11.91 -13.43 5.27
N THR A 295 -12.68 -13.12 4.25
CA THR A 295 -12.54 -13.66 2.90
C THR A 295 -11.98 -12.60 1.97
N LEU A 296 -11.30 -13.02 0.91
CA LEU A 296 -10.75 -12.08 -0.08
C LEU A 296 -11.85 -11.33 -0.82
N GLU A 297 -13.04 -11.96 -1.01
CA GLU A 297 -14.20 -11.29 -1.57
C GLU A 297 -14.69 -10.16 -0.65
N ALA A 298 -14.74 -10.38 0.66
CA ALA A 298 -15.09 -9.33 1.63
C ALA A 298 -14.04 -8.22 1.67
N VAL A 299 -12.75 -8.57 1.51
CA VAL A 299 -11.67 -7.58 1.36
C VAL A 299 -11.88 -6.70 0.13
N ASP A 300 -12.30 -7.28 -1.01
CA ASP A 300 -12.58 -6.51 -2.23
C ASP A 300 -13.72 -5.52 -2.04
N VAL A 301 -14.80 -5.93 -1.39
CA VAL A 301 -15.93 -5.04 -1.06
C VAL A 301 -15.49 -3.92 -0.12
N TYR A 302 -14.70 -4.24 0.91
CA TYR A 302 -14.17 -3.23 1.83
C TYR A 302 -13.29 -2.21 1.10
N CYS A 303 -12.35 -2.69 0.28
CA CYS A 303 -11.48 -1.85 -0.52
C CYS A 303 -12.27 -0.97 -1.51
N PHE A 304 -13.34 -1.51 -2.09
CA PHE A 304 -14.24 -0.75 -2.96
C PHE A 304 -14.89 0.43 -2.22
N GLY A 305 -15.34 0.24 -0.98
CA GLY A 305 -15.87 1.32 -0.16
C GLY A 305 -14.89 2.47 0.04
N HIS A 306 -13.60 2.16 0.27
CA HIS A 306 -12.54 3.16 0.37
C HIS A 306 -12.28 3.90 -0.95
N VAL A 307 -12.30 3.19 -2.08
CA VAL A 307 -12.16 3.81 -3.42
C VAL A 307 -13.36 4.71 -3.71
N LEU A 308 -14.58 4.24 -3.40
CA LEU A 308 -15.81 5.01 -3.58
C LEU A 308 -15.79 6.30 -2.75
N PHE A 309 -15.34 6.22 -1.49
CA PHE A 309 -15.13 7.38 -0.63
C PHE A 309 -14.14 8.38 -1.26
N GLU A 310 -12.98 7.89 -1.74
CA GLU A 310 -11.96 8.75 -2.34
C GLU A 310 -12.48 9.45 -3.62
N MET A 311 -13.28 8.76 -4.44
CA MET A 311 -13.87 9.35 -5.64
C MET A 311 -14.83 10.51 -5.32
N ILE A 312 -15.72 10.34 -4.32
CA ILE A 312 -16.75 11.34 -4.04
C ILE A 312 -16.29 12.49 -3.16
N PHE A 313 -15.30 12.26 -2.27
CA PHE A 313 -14.79 13.30 -1.38
C PHE A 313 -13.49 13.94 -1.86
N GLY A 314 -12.82 13.37 -2.88
CA GLY A 314 -11.58 13.88 -3.44
C GLY A 314 -10.35 13.64 -2.57
N HIS A 315 -10.47 12.88 -1.48
CA HIS A 315 -9.37 12.53 -0.59
C HIS A 315 -9.55 11.12 -0.01
N PRO A 316 -8.48 10.40 0.30
CA PRO A 316 -8.59 9.06 0.90
C PRO A 316 -9.16 9.14 2.32
N LEU A 317 -9.88 8.10 2.72
CA LEU A 317 -10.24 7.87 4.11
C LEU A 317 -8.98 7.37 4.84
N HIS A 318 -8.53 8.12 5.85
CA HIS A 318 -7.34 7.78 6.65
C HIS A 318 -7.63 6.90 7.87
N GLU A 319 -8.89 6.51 8.03
CA GLU A 319 -9.38 5.64 9.09
C GLU A 319 -9.92 4.33 8.52
N SER A 320 -10.04 3.32 9.38
CA SER A 320 -10.55 2.01 8.96
C SER A 320 -12.07 1.98 8.77
N VAL A 321 -12.80 2.95 9.33
CA VAL A 321 -14.26 3.12 9.23
C VAL A 321 -14.63 4.59 9.15
N CYS A 322 -15.85 4.87 8.66
CA CYS A 322 -16.42 6.21 8.62
C CYS A 322 -17.88 6.15 9.06
N ASP A 323 -18.15 6.58 10.29
CA ASP A 323 -19.51 6.64 10.85
C ASP A 323 -20.20 7.99 10.59
N ASN A 324 -19.43 9.04 10.28
CA ASN A 324 -19.94 10.40 10.07
C ASN A 324 -19.61 10.89 8.66
N LEU A 325 -20.44 10.52 7.70
CA LEU A 325 -20.34 11.03 6.34
C LEU A 325 -20.83 12.48 6.25
N SER A 326 -20.17 13.28 5.40
CA SER A 326 -20.59 14.68 5.15
C SER A 326 -22.08 14.77 4.83
N PRO A 327 -22.82 15.76 5.39
CA PRO A 327 -24.24 15.99 5.06
C PRO A 327 -24.51 16.14 3.56
N ASN A 328 -23.54 16.63 2.80
CA ASN A 328 -23.64 16.85 1.35
C ASN A 328 -23.47 15.55 0.52
N CYS A 329 -23.24 14.39 1.16
CA CYS A 329 -23.18 13.13 0.44
C CYS A 329 -24.55 12.76 -0.11
N PRO A 330 -24.70 12.45 -1.42
CA PRO A 330 -25.97 12.03 -2.02
C PRO A 330 -26.57 10.82 -1.28
N SER A 331 -27.87 10.79 -1.04
CA SER A 331 -28.53 9.80 -0.19
C SER A 331 -28.28 8.34 -0.64
N LEU A 332 -28.39 8.06 -1.93
CA LEU A 332 -28.14 6.73 -2.47
C LEU A 332 -26.67 6.32 -2.29
N LEU A 333 -25.73 7.22 -2.51
CA LEU A 333 -24.32 6.94 -2.32
C LEU A 333 -23.97 6.79 -0.84
N ARG A 334 -24.57 7.61 0.03
CA ARG A 334 -24.47 7.49 1.49
C ARG A 334 -24.86 6.08 1.95
N SER A 335 -26.00 5.59 1.50
CA SER A 335 -26.49 4.25 1.83
C SER A 335 -25.48 3.15 1.44
N VAL A 336 -24.84 3.27 0.27
CA VAL A 336 -23.78 2.35 -0.16
C VAL A 336 -22.55 2.45 0.76
N LEU A 337 -22.06 3.66 1.01
CA LEU A 337 -20.87 3.86 1.86
C LEU A 337 -21.12 3.35 3.29
N GLU A 338 -22.26 3.68 3.89
CA GLU A 338 -22.63 3.21 5.24
C GLU A 338 -22.70 1.68 5.31
N SER A 339 -23.17 1.02 4.23
CA SER A 339 -23.25 -0.44 4.17
C SER A 339 -21.89 -1.14 4.08
N ILE A 340 -20.80 -0.40 3.77
CA ILE A 340 -19.47 -0.96 3.58
C ILE A 340 -18.48 -0.48 4.64
N ILE A 341 -18.37 0.83 4.84
CA ILE A 341 -17.29 1.43 5.65
C ILE A 341 -17.75 1.97 7.01
N SER A 342 -19.02 1.76 7.42
CA SER A 342 -19.41 2.08 8.79
C SER A 342 -18.91 1.05 9.79
N SER A 343 -18.72 1.47 11.05
CA SER A 343 -18.40 0.57 12.16
C SER A 343 -19.39 -0.58 12.29
N GLU A 344 -20.67 -0.31 12.02
CA GLU A 344 -21.75 -1.29 12.11
C GLU A 344 -21.64 -2.33 10.99
N ALA A 345 -21.43 -1.91 9.74
CA ALA A 345 -21.21 -2.80 8.60
C ALA A 345 -19.99 -3.71 8.82
N CYS A 346 -18.88 -3.15 9.29
CA CYS A 346 -17.66 -3.92 9.59
C CYS A 346 -17.86 -4.94 10.74
N LYS A 347 -18.83 -4.73 11.65
CA LYS A 347 -19.17 -5.66 12.73
C LYS A 347 -20.18 -6.73 12.30
N LYS A 348 -21.16 -6.39 11.47
CA LYS A 348 -22.22 -7.31 11.04
C LYS A 348 -21.80 -8.18 9.85
N GLY A 349 -21.08 -7.62 8.92
CA GLY A 349 -20.65 -8.21 7.65
C GLY A 349 -21.02 -7.30 6.49
N LEU A 350 -20.26 -7.41 5.40
CA LEU A 350 -20.38 -6.54 4.23
C LEU A 350 -21.37 -7.11 3.21
N PRO A 351 -21.98 -6.27 2.36
CA PRO A 351 -22.84 -6.73 1.28
C PRO A 351 -22.03 -7.54 0.25
N THR A 352 -22.71 -8.36 -0.53
CA THR A 352 -22.11 -9.02 -1.69
C THR A 352 -21.98 -8.04 -2.87
N ILE A 353 -21.08 -8.33 -3.83
CA ILE A 353 -20.94 -7.53 -5.06
C ILE A 353 -22.26 -7.51 -5.84
N GLY A 354 -22.97 -8.65 -5.92
CA GLY A 354 -24.28 -8.72 -6.57
C GLY A 354 -25.33 -7.81 -5.90
N ALA A 355 -25.33 -7.73 -4.57
CA ALA A 355 -26.19 -6.81 -3.84
C ALA A 355 -25.86 -5.34 -4.13
N LEU A 356 -24.56 -5.01 -4.25
CA LEU A 356 -24.10 -3.66 -4.62
C LEU A 356 -24.50 -3.29 -6.05
N LEU A 357 -24.30 -4.18 -7.03
CA LEU A 357 -24.72 -3.96 -8.42
C LEU A 357 -26.23 -3.75 -8.54
N SER A 358 -27.03 -4.44 -7.71
CA SER A 358 -28.49 -4.26 -7.66
C SER A 358 -28.93 -2.99 -6.92
N HIS A 359 -28.00 -2.29 -6.24
CA HIS A 359 -28.34 -1.07 -5.50
C HIS A 359 -28.70 0.07 -6.48
N PRO A 360 -29.75 0.89 -6.21
CA PRO A 360 -30.22 1.95 -7.11
C PRO A 360 -29.14 2.96 -7.56
N PHE A 361 -28.06 3.11 -6.79
CA PHE A 361 -26.95 3.98 -7.16
C PHE A 361 -26.17 3.44 -8.36
N PHE A 362 -26.03 2.12 -8.52
CA PHE A 362 -25.29 1.47 -9.60
C PHE A 362 -26.21 0.82 -10.64
N ASN A 363 -27.44 0.56 -10.32
CA ASN A 363 -28.37 -0.14 -11.20
C ASN A 363 -28.85 0.79 -12.32
N ASN A 364 -28.06 0.86 -13.39
CA ASN A 364 -28.39 1.57 -14.62
C ASN A 364 -28.06 0.65 -15.80
N SER A 365 -29.09 0.20 -16.51
CA SER A 365 -28.95 -0.74 -17.65
C SER A 365 -28.06 -0.21 -18.78
N SER A 366 -27.81 1.11 -18.86
CA SER A 366 -26.88 1.69 -19.83
C SER A 366 -25.42 1.39 -19.51
N TYR A 367 -25.12 0.91 -18.30
CA TYR A 367 -23.75 0.54 -17.88
C TYR A 367 -23.44 -0.94 -18.09
N ASP A 368 -24.46 -1.78 -18.31
CA ASP A 368 -24.31 -3.21 -18.48
C ASP A 368 -23.47 -3.56 -19.70
N LEU A 369 -22.58 -4.55 -19.58
CA LEU A 369 -21.83 -5.07 -20.70
C LEU A 369 -22.78 -5.74 -21.73
N SER A 370 -22.62 -5.40 -23.01
CA SER A 370 -23.31 -6.10 -24.08
C SER A 370 -22.94 -7.58 -24.09
N HIS A 371 -23.81 -8.43 -24.64
CA HIS A 371 -23.58 -9.88 -24.68
C HIS A 371 -22.28 -10.25 -25.39
N SER A 372 -21.87 -9.44 -26.38
CA SER A 372 -20.62 -9.62 -27.15
C SER A 372 -19.36 -9.22 -26.39
N GLU A 373 -19.49 -8.36 -25.35
CA GLU A 373 -18.38 -7.91 -24.50
C GLU A 373 -18.15 -8.80 -23.28
N ARG A 374 -19.07 -9.75 -23.00
CA ARG A 374 -18.92 -10.68 -21.86
C ARG A 374 -17.74 -11.63 -22.08
N PRO A 375 -16.73 -11.59 -21.23
CA PRO A 375 -15.52 -12.33 -21.47
C PRO A 375 -15.68 -13.82 -21.21
N HIS A 376 -15.15 -14.63 -22.13
CA HIS A 376 -14.98 -16.08 -21.94
C HIS A 376 -13.59 -16.36 -21.38
N PHE A 377 -13.53 -16.89 -20.15
CA PHE A 377 -12.29 -17.25 -19.48
C PHE A 377 -12.41 -18.65 -18.86
N LYS A 378 -11.53 -19.55 -19.28
CA LYS A 378 -11.46 -20.93 -18.76
C LYS A 378 -10.02 -21.29 -18.44
N TYR A 379 -9.82 -22.06 -17.40
CA TYR A 379 -8.50 -22.58 -17.01
C TYR A 379 -8.63 -23.98 -16.40
N SER A 380 -7.50 -24.68 -16.25
CA SER A 380 -7.47 -26.07 -15.84
C SER A 380 -8.00 -26.26 -14.40
N THR A 381 -8.60 -27.41 -14.14
CA THR A 381 -9.05 -27.78 -12.79
C THR A 381 -7.88 -27.77 -11.79
N HIS A 382 -6.70 -28.22 -12.23
CA HIS A 382 -5.47 -28.19 -11.40
C HIS A 382 -5.11 -26.76 -10.99
N THR A 383 -5.05 -25.80 -11.92
CA THR A 383 -4.77 -24.39 -11.62
C THR A 383 -5.84 -23.79 -10.70
N LYS A 384 -7.12 -24.16 -10.91
CA LYS A 384 -8.22 -23.71 -10.06
C LYS A 384 -8.04 -24.18 -8.60
N GLU A 385 -7.65 -25.43 -8.41
CA GLU A 385 -7.43 -25.99 -7.10
C GLU A 385 -6.20 -25.38 -6.41
N ALA A 386 -5.09 -25.19 -7.12
CA ALA A 386 -3.90 -24.53 -6.59
C ALA A 386 -4.21 -23.08 -6.10
N LEU A 387 -4.97 -22.32 -6.92
CA LEU A 387 -5.44 -20.97 -6.55
C LEU A 387 -6.33 -21.02 -5.31
N ARG A 388 -7.32 -21.91 -5.27
CA ARG A 388 -8.22 -22.07 -4.13
C ARG A 388 -7.47 -22.36 -2.83
N LEU A 389 -6.49 -23.24 -2.87
CA LEU A 389 -5.65 -23.58 -1.70
C LEU A 389 -4.79 -22.38 -1.26
N ALA A 390 -4.23 -21.63 -2.21
CA ALA A 390 -3.46 -20.42 -1.92
C ALA A 390 -4.34 -19.35 -1.23
N TRP A 391 -5.55 -19.12 -1.74
CA TRP A 391 -6.50 -18.17 -1.13
C TRP A 391 -6.91 -18.60 0.28
N GLN A 392 -7.19 -19.88 0.52
CA GLN A 392 -7.50 -20.39 1.84
C GLN A 392 -6.37 -20.16 2.84
N LYS A 393 -5.10 -20.35 2.43
CA LYS A 393 -3.94 -20.06 3.28
C LYS A 393 -3.81 -18.56 3.58
N THR A 394 -4.04 -17.71 2.57
CA THR A 394 -4.03 -16.24 2.74
C THR A 394 -5.10 -15.79 3.74
N GLU A 395 -6.32 -16.32 3.63
CA GLU A 395 -7.42 -16.03 4.55
C GLU A 395 -7.18 -16.56 5.96
N SER A 396 -6.60 -17.76 6.08
CA SER A 396 -6.22 -18.31 7.39
C SER A 396 -5.22 -17.40 8.09
N ARG A 397 -4.20 -16.94 7.37
CA ARG A 397 -3.24 -15.98 7.90
C ARG A 397 -3.89 -14.65 8.28
N LEU A 398 -4.85 -14.16 7.48
CA LEU A 398 -5.59 -12.95 7.82
C LEU A 398 -6.35 -13.10 9.15
N LYS A 399 -7.01 -14.24 9.36
CA LYS A 399 -7.72 -14.55 10.61
C LYS A 399 -6.79 -14.56 11.83
N GLU A 400 -5.59 -15.13 11.68
CA GLU A 400 -4.58 -15.13 12.73
C GLU A 400 -4.09 -13.71 13.05
N GLU A 401 -3.82 -12.89 12.04
CA GLU A 401 -3.43 -11.48 12.23
C GLU A 401 -4.54 -10.67 12.90
N GLN A 402 -5.80 -10.89 12.53
CA GLN A 402 -6.95 -10.23 13.16
C GLN A 402 -7.08 -10.61 14.64
N LYS A 403 -6.88 -11.89 14.99
CA LYS A 403 -6.89 -12.36 16.37
C LYS A 403 -5.80 -11.68 17.19
N MET A 404 -4.57 -11.68 16.68
CA MET A 404 -3.42 -11.02 17.33
C MET A 404 -3.67 -9.51 17.53
N LYS A 405 -4.21 -8.83 16.51
CA LYS A 405 -4.48 -7.39 16.60
C LYS A 405 -5.49 -7.05 17.68
N GLN A 406 -6.52 -7.86 17.85
CA GLN A 406 -7.51 -7.67 18.91
C GLN A 406 -6.95 -7.93 20.30
N GLU A 407 -6.12 -8.95 20.46
CA GLU A 407 -5.42 -9.18 21.73
C GLU A 407 -4.53 -7.99 22.13
N GLN A 408 -3.85 -7.39 21.14
CA GLN A 408 -3.06 -6.18 21.35
C GLN A 408 -3.93 -5.00 21.78
N LEU A 409 -5.04 -4.75 21.09
CA LEU A 409 -5.97 -3.67 21.44
C LEU A 409 -6.56 -3.85 22.84
N HIS A 410 -6.94 -5.06 23.21
CA HIS A 410 -7.45 -5.37 24.54
C HIS A 410 -6.42 -5.11 25.63
N LYS A 411 -5.18 -5.54 25.43
CA LYS A 411 -4.07 -5.26 26.36
C LYS A 411 -3.79 -3.77 26.50
N GLN A 412 -3.86 -3.01 25.41
CA GLN A 412 -3.68 -1.56 25.46
C GLN A 412 -4.79 -0.85 26.26
N GLN A 413 -6.06 -1.26 26.06
CA GLN A 413 -7.20 -0.75 26.81
C GLN A 413 -7.07 -1.04 28.31
N GLN A 414 -6.69 -2.26 28.68
CA GLN A 414 -6.46 -2.61 30.09
C GLN A 414 -5.36 -1.75 30.73
N GLN A 415 -4.26 -1.51 30.01
CA GLN A 415 -3.17 -0.65 30.50
C GLN A 415 -3.61 0.80 30.68
N GLN A 416 -4.45 1.32 29.79
CA GLN A 416 -4.99 2.69 29.92
C GLN A 416 -5.96 2.81 31.11
N VAL A 417 -6.81 1.81 31.33
CA VAL A 417 -7.72 1.80 32.51
C VAL A 417 -6.92 1.76 33.82
N LEU A 418 -5.85 0.95 33.87
CA LEU A 418 -4.98 0.88 35.05
C LEU A 418 -4.18 2.19 35.27
N ALA A 419 -3.80 2.88 34.21
CA ALA A 419 -3.11 4.16 34.30
C ALA A 419 -4.05 5.29 34.79
N ASN A 420 -5.29 5.29 34.31
CA ASN A 420 -6.31 6.30 34.71
C ASN A 420 -6.92 6.03 36.09
N GLY A 421 -6.86 4.79 36.58
CA GLY A 421 -7.37 4.40 37.92
C GLY A 421 -6.47 4.71 39.09
N LYS A 422 -5.24 5.20 38.86
CA LYS A 422 -4.34 5.70 39.88
C LYS A 422 -4.44 7.22 40.03
N SER A 423 -5.59 7.71 40.48
CA SER A 423 -5.66 9.04 41.13
C SER A 423 -5.01 8.95 42.50
N PRO A 424 -4.16 9.91 42.90
CA PRO A 424 -3.58 9.90 44.26
C PRO A 424 -4.70 10.07 45.27
N GLU A 425 -4.83 9.09 46.18
CA GLU A 425 -5.59 9.26 47.41
C GLU A 425 -5.06 10.49 48.15
N ARG A 426 -5.88 11.53 48.18
CA ARG A 426 -5.65 12.71 49.02
C ARG A 426 -5.94 12.28 50.42
N SER A 427 -4.93 12.26 51.27
CA SER A 427 -5.03 12.09 52.69
C SER A 427 -6.05 13.09 53.26
N GLU A 428 -7.19 12.58 53.71
CA GLU A 428 -8.16 13.32 54.50
C GLU A 428 -7.63 13.50 55.91
N SER A 429 -7.53 14.75 56.34
CA SER A 429 -7.55 15.13 57.75
C SER A 429 -8.95 15.59 58.11
N PRO A 430 -9.48 15.21 59.27
CA PRO A 430 -10.87 15.50 59.62
C PRO A 430 -11.00 16.85 60.32
N ASN A 431 -11.97 17.69 59.90
CA ASN A 431 -12.87 18.39 60.83
C ASN A 431 -13.89 19.34 60.18
N SER A 432 -15.07 19.14 60.69
CA SER A 432 -16.15 20.06 61.07
C SER A 432 -17.14 20.61 60.01
N THR A 433 -18.33 20.04 60.16
CA THR A 433 -19.69 20.65 60.37
C THR A 433 -20.26 21.72 59.44
N SER A 434 -21.42 21.33 58.94
CA SER A 434 -22.68 22.08 58.85
C SER A 434 -23.01 22.90 57.60
N THR A 435 -24.03 22.54 56.99
CA THR A 435 -25.39 23.06 56.74
C THR A 435 -25.74 23.16 55.24
N ALA A 436 -26.93 22.63 54.98
CA ALA A 436 -27.64 22.58 53.71
C ALA A 436 -28.03 23.97 53.14
N THR A 437 -28.11 24.07 51.83
CA THR A 437 -29.35 24.50 51.13
C THR A 437 -29.19 24.55 49.59
N SER A 438 -30.15 23.91 48.91
CA SER A 438 -30.81 24.19 47.63
C SER A 438 -30.07 24.67 46.37
N ALA A 439 -30.26 23.85 45.36
CA ALA A 439 -30.74 24.11 43.98
C ALA A 439 -30.19 25.30 43.18
N GLY A 440 -29.59 25.00 42.04
CA GLY A 440 -29.37 25.95 40.95
C GLY A 440 -28.60 25.32 39.78
N THR A 441 -29.34 24.92 38.78
CA THR A 441 -28.82 24.49 37.47
C THR A 441 -28.19 25.67 36.77
N VAL A 442 -26.87 25.60 36.46
CA VAL A 442 -26.19 26.56 35.59
C VAL A 442 -25.28 25.80 34.68
N THR A 443 -25.59 25.89 33.38
CA THR A 443 -24.74 25.49 32.24
C THR A 443 -23.47 26.35 32.20
N PRO A 444 -22.28 25.78 31.92
CA PRO A 444 -21.09 26.59 31.74
C PRO A 444 -21.00 27.18 30.32
N PRO A 445 -20.44 28.38 30.15
CA PRO A 445 -20.29 29.04 28.86
C PRO A 445 -19.12 28.50 28.06
N THR A 446 -19.36 28.36 26.76
CA THR A 446 -18.39 28.04 25.73
C THR A 446 -17.42 29.21 25.55
N VAL A 447 -16.13 28.98 25.76
CA VAL A 447 -15.08 29.95 25.44
C VAL A 447 -14.39 29.47 24.16
N PRO A 448 -14.20 30.34 23.14
CA PRO A 448 -13.44 29.97 21.93
C PRO A 448 -11.94 29.93 22.23
N LEU A 449 -11.30 28.83 21.87
CA LEU A 449 -9.83 28.71 21.89
C LEU A 449 -9.24 29.46 20.69
N GLU A 450 -8.63 30.62 20.95
CA GLU A 450 -7.72 31.27 20.00
C GLU A 450 -6.38 30.53 20.01
N PHE A 451 -5.93 30.14 18.81
CA PHE A 451 -4.60 29.54 18.61
C PHE A 451 -3.56 30.67 18.47
N PRO A 452 -2.40 30.59 19.15
CA PRO A 452 -1.33 31.55 18.94
C PRO A 452 -0.63 31.34 17.59
N ALA A 453 -0.26 32.44 16.95
CA ALA A 453 0.43 32.50 15.66
C ALA A 453 1.77 31.77 15.68
N ALA A 454 2.09 31.08 14.59
CA ALA A 454 3.33 30.34 14.37
C ALA A 454 4.56 31.29 14.33
N PRO A 455 5.70 30.87 14.91
CA PRO A 455 6.95 31.65 14.82
C PRO A 455 7.56 31.58 13.43
N PRO A 456 8.37 32.57 13.01
CA PRO A 456 8.96 32.67 11.68
C PRO A 456 10.01 31.60 11.43
N LEU A 457 10.07 31.16 10.15
CA LEU A 457 10.98 30.12 9.64
C LEU A 457 12.45 30.58 9.70
N PRO A 458 13.39 29.68 10.05
CA PRO A 458 14.82 29.94 9.95
C PRO A 458 15.30 29.90 8.47
N PRO A 459 16.41 30.60 8.13
CA PRO A 459 16.91 30.68 6.77
C PRO A 459 17.42 29.34 6.23
N PRO A 460 17.48 29.16 4.90
CA PRO A 460 17.82 27.89 4.29
C PRO A 460 19.30 27.52 4.51
N VAL A 461 19.53 26.29 4.96
CA VAL A 461 20.85 25.69 5.08
C VAL A 461 21.31 25.17 3.72
N SER A 462 22.55 25.52 3.36
CA SER A 462 23.23 25.24 2.11
C SER A 462 23.35 23.75 1.76
N THR A 463 23.15 23.48 0.51
CA THR A 463 23.21 22.23 -0.22
C THR A 463 24.60 21.59 -0.23
N SER A 464 24.76 20.43 0.42
CA SER A 464 25.90 19.54 0.21
C SER A 464 25.54 18.08 -0.16
N ASP A 465 24.26 17.77 -0.34
CA ASP A 465 23.79 16.40 -0.64
C ASP A 465 23.34 16.18 -2.10
N VAL A 466 23.51 17.20 -2.97
CA VAL A 466 23.12 17.11 -4.38
C VAL A 466 24.14 16.31 -5.21
N GLY A 467 25.40 16.21 -4.77
CA GLY A 467 26.48 15.51 -5.48
C GLY A 467 26.27 13.99 -5.57
N ALA A 468 25.86 13.37 -4.49
CA ALA A 468 25.70 11.90 -4.44
C ALA A 468 24.51 11.38 -5.27
N HIS A 469 23.46 12.20 -5.44
CA HIS A 469 22.30 11.83 -6.26
C HIS A 469 22.57 12.00 -7.76
N VAL A 470 23.38 12.97 -8.13
CA VAL A 470 23.77 13.21 -9.55
C VAL A 470 24.74 12.13 -10.04
N GLU A 471 25.69 11.71 -9.23
CA GLU A 471 26.61 10.61 -9.57
C GLU A 471 25.89 9.25 -9.70
N ARG A 472 24.90 8.96 -8.84
CA ARG A 472 24.09 7.74 -8.95
C ARG A 472 23.18 7.74 -10.18
N ALA A 473 22.60 8.87 -10.53
CA ALA A 473 21.80 9.02 -11.75
C ALA A 473 22.67 8.87 -13.00
N ALA A 474 23.90 9.39 -12.98
CA ALA A 474 24.88 9.21 -14.06
C ALA A 474 25.33 7.76 -14.21
N LEU A 475 25.54 7.04 -13.11
CA LEU A 475 25.88 5.62 -13.13
C LEU A 475 24.74 4.75 -13.69
N LEU A 476 23.51 5.00 -13.27
CA LEU A 476 22.32 4.33 -13.81
C LEU A 476 22.12 4.67 -15.30
N GLY A 477 22.35 5.91 -15.69
CA GLY A 477 22.35 6.33 -17.08
C GLY A 477 23.39 5.64 -17.94
N SER A 478 24.59 5.40 -17.40
CA SER A 478 25.67 4.70 -18.10
C SER A 478 25.39 3.20 -18.27
N ILE A 479 24.71 2.58 -17.30
CA ILE A 479 24.29 1.16 -17.36
C ILE A 479 23.13 1.00 -18.37
N CYS A 480 22.16 1.90 -18.37
CA CYS A 480 21.04 1.87 -19.32
C CYS A 480 21.47 2.17 -20.77
N ASN A 481 22.52 2.98 -20.94
CA ASN A 481 23.07 3.34 -22.26
C ASN A 481 24.21 2.40 -22.72
N PHE A 482 24.41 1.27 -22.05
CA PHE A 482 25.47 0.34 -22.38
C PHE A 482 25.23 -0.35 -23.74
N ASN A 483 25.95 0.08 -24.77
CA ASN A 483 25.82 -0.45 -26.11
C ASN A 483 26.69 -1.71 -26.29
N LYS A 484 26.06 -2.88 -26.43
CA LYS A 484 26.68 -4.19 -26.64
C LYS A 484 27.67 -4.23 -27.82
N ALA A 485 27.50 -3.34 -28.82
CA ALA A 485 28.37 -3.27 -30.01
C ALA A 485 29.81 -2.74 -29.71
N LYS A 486 30.03 -2.19 -28.51
CA LYS A 486 31.35 -1.69 -28.06
C LYS A 486 32.19 -2.71 -27.29
N LEU A 487 31.67 -3.92 -27.03
CA LEU A 487 32.47 -4.98 -26.44
C LEU A 487 33.38 -5.62 -27.52
N ARG A 488 34.70 -5.46 -27.40
CA ARG A 488 35.63 -6.24 -28.17
C ARG A 488 35.60 -7.70 -27.68
N PRO A 489 35.62 -8.70 -28.56
CA PRO A 489 35.74 -10.10 -28.15
C PRO A 489 37.05 -10.27 -27.33
N ALA A 490 36.92 -10.96 -26.21
CA ALA A 490 38.08 -11.34 -25.43
C ALA A 490 38.94 -12.31 -26.28
N VAL A 491 40.19 -11.91 -26.60
CA VAL A 491 41.17 -12.78 -27.24
C VAL A 491 41.61 -13.77 -26.17
N THR A 492 41.19 -15.01 -26.27
CA THR A 492 41.74 -16.13 -25.51
C THR A 492 43.17 -16.34 -25.96
N PRO A 493 44.21 -16.35 -25.09
CA PRO A 493 45.55 -16.70 -25.48
C PRO A 493 45.61 -18.18 -25.87
N VAL A 494 45.98 -18.43 -27.13
CA VAL A 494 46.27 -19.77 -27.63
C VAL A 494 47.60 -20.18 -27.00
N SER A 495 47.59 -21.16 -26.10
CA SER A 495 48.81 -21.83 -25.64
C SER A 495 49.34 -22.72 -26.76
N THR A 496 50.43 -22.31 -27.40
CA THR A 496 51.21 -23.15 -28.28
C THR A 496 51.97 -24.14 -27.41
N HIS A 497 51.54 -25.39 -27.37
CA HIS A 497 52.38 -26.52 -27.01
C HIS A 497 53.02 -27.05 -28.29
N ASN A 498 54.33 -26.85 -28.39
CA ASN A 498 55.19 -27.58 -29.33
C ASN A 498 55.20 -29.05 -28.88
N GLY A 499 54.72 -29.91 -29.74
CA GLY A 499 54.88 -31.33 -29.61
C GLY A 499 56.26 -31.72 -30.13
N ASP A 500 56.85 -32.63 -29.45
CA ASP A 500 58.05 -33.34 -29.93
C ASP A 500 57.71 -34.80 -30.21
N ASP A 501 58.32 -35.30 -31.27
CA ASP A 501 58.15 -36.62 -31.87
C ASP A 501 58.47 -37.76 -30.92
N GLY A 502 57.84 -38.90 -31.05
CA GLY A 502 58.20 -40.19 -30.47
C GLY A 502 57.36 -41.33 -31.02
N ARG A 503 57.83 -41.90 -32.14
CA ARG A 503 57.47 -43.21 -32.66
C ARG A 503 57.70 -44.31 -31.61
N LEU A 504 56.80 -45.28 -31.57
CA LEU A 504 57.05 -46.71 -31.82
C LEU A 504 56.03 -47.61 -31.12
N SER A 505 55.52 -48.47 -31.94
CA SER A 505 54.94 -49.82 -31.91
C SER A 505 53.48 -49.96 -31.55
#